data_1a3e1a9330083cbceb6b9e6fb1a90e3d
#
_entry.id   1a3e1a9330083cbceb6b9e6fb1a90e3d
#
_cell.length_a   1.000
_cell.length_b   1.000
_cell.length_c   1.000
_cell.angle_alpha   90.00
_cell.angle_beta   90.00
_cell.angle_gamma   90.00
#
_symmetry.space_group_name_H-M   'P 1'
#
loop_
_entity.id
_entity.type
_entity.pdbx_description
1 polymer ?
#
loop_
_entity_poly.entity_id
_entity_poly.type
_entity_poly.pdbx_seq_one_letter_code
_entity_poly.pdbx_strand_id
1 'polypeptide(L)'
;GMVVCKTKEDYDILFALRSHGWLGGTRFYKRNLKLYNSYAKKNPHLDPRYIFINSGFNLRPTDIQGAIAHNQFKRLNKLKQQRNQNRNTIISYLKSSKLWKNQFKFIEVPKKINPSWMGLPILLDKKFVNKKQKFINFLDKMKIETRPIISGNFLNHPAAKLYKLDNKKNVFENAQEIQNLGFLIGLHTK
;
A
#
# COMPACT_ATOMS: atom_id res chain seq x y z
N GLY A 1 -8.72 -2.45 1.59
CA GLY A 1 -8.35 -1.40 0.65
C GLY A 1 -9.56 -0.85 -0.09
N MET A 2 -9.36 0.21 -0.81
CA MET A 2 -10.38 0.83 -1.68
C MET A 2 -9.80 0.99 -3.08
N VAL A 3 -10.65 0.83 -4.10
CA VAL A 3 -10.31 1.06 -5.51
C VAL A 3 -11.17 2.20 -6.02
N VAL A 4 -10.55 3.19 -6.63
CA VAL A 4 -11.22 4.31 -7.30
C VAL A 4 -11.18 4.06 -8.80
N CYS A 5 -12.35 4.05 -9.43
CA CYS A 5 -12.50 3.78 -10.86
C CYS A 5 -12.64 5.10 -11.62
N LYS A 6 -12.05 5.16 -12.83
CA LYS A 6 -12.20 6.31 -13.72
C LYS A 6 -13.51 6.26 -14.49
N THR A 7 -13.96 5.07 -14.86
CA THR A 7 -15.16 4.86 -15.68
C THR A 7 -16.18 4.02 -14.91
N LYS A 8 -17.44 4.10 -15.38
CA LYS A 8 -18.51 3.25 -14.86
C LYS A 8 -18.27 1.77 -15.23
N GLU A 9 -17.70 1.53 -16.39
CA GLU A 9 -17.38 0.18 -16.87
C GLU A 9 -16.36 -0.50 -15.96
N ASP A 10 -15.24 0.18 -15.62
CA ASP A 10 -14.26 -0.32 -14.64
C ASP A 10 -14.92 -0.64 -13.31
N TYR A 11 -15.81 0.24 -12.84
CA TYR A 11 -16.54 0.03 -11.59
C TYR A 11 -17.42 -1.23 -11.66
N ASP A 12 -18.16 -1.43 -12.75
CA ASP A 12 -19.05 -2.58 -12.90
C ASP A 12 -18.27 -3.90 -12.95
N ILE A 13 -17.13 -3.92 -13.66
CA ILE A 13 -16.21 -5.07 -13.70
C ILE A 13 -15.67 -5.38 -12.29
N LEU A 14 -15.11 -4.40 -11.61
CA LEU A 14 -14.52 -4.58 -10.29
C LEU A 14 -15.57 -4.94 -9.24
N PHE A 15 -16.78 -4.41 -9.37
CA PHE A 15 -17.89 -4.76 -8.50
C PHE A 15 -18.30 -6.23 -8.64
N ALA A 16 -18.33 -6.77 -9.85
CA ALA A 16 -18.56 -8.19 -10.08
C ALA A 16 -17.39 -9.04 -9.57
N LEU A 17 -16.15 -8.66 -9.91
CA LEU A 17 -14.93 -9.40 -9.51
C LEU A 17 -14.79 -9.58 -8.01
N ARG A 18 -15.13 -8.59 -7.19
CA ARG A 18 -15.06 -8.70 -5.72
C ARG A 18 -16.04 -9.72 -5.14
N SER A 19 -17.02 -10.17 -5.93
CA SER A 19 -18.09 -11.11 -5.58
C SER A 19 -18.12 -12.28 -6.57
N HIS A 20 -17.04 -12.99 -6.72
CA HIS A 20 -16.91 -14.19 -7.57
C HIS A 20 -17.15 -13.95 -9.07
N GLY A 21 -17.19 -12.72 -9.55
CA GLY A 21 -17.61 -12.39 -10.91
C GLY A 21 -19.14 -12.38 -11.11
N TRP A 22 -19.90 -12.35 -10.01
CA TRP A 22 -21.34 -12.43 -10.00
C TRP A 22 -22.03 -11.12 -10.40
N LEU A 23 -22.96 -11.21 -11.35
CA LEU A 23 -23.73 -10.08 -11.86
C LEU A 23 -24.94 -9.73 -10.98
N GLY A 24 -25.43 -10.67 -10.15
CA GLY A 24 -26.75 -10.64 -9.51
C GLY A 24 -26.84 -10.03 -8.13
N GLY A 25 -25.87 -9.25 -7.65
CA GLY A 25 -26.02 -8.56 -6.35
C GLY A 25 -27.13 -7.49 -6.40
N THR A 26 -28.00 -7.45 -5.37
CA THR A 26 -29.19 -6.57 -5.32
C THR A 26 -28.89 -5.08 -5.61
N ARG A 27 -27.72 -4.59 -5.23
CA ARG A 27 -27.27 -3.23 -5.55
C ARG A 27 -26.80 -3.10 -7.00
N PHE A 28 -26.19 -4.14 -7.56
CA PHE A 28 -25.72 -4.16 -8.94
C PHE A 28 -26.90 -4.25 -9.92
N TYR A 29 -27.86 -5.11 -9.65
CA TYR A 29 -29.10 -5.24 -10.42
C TYR A 29 -29.82 -3.88 -10.57
N LYS A 30 -30.05 -3.17 -9.48
CA LYS A 30 -30.72 -1.86 -9.50
C LYS A 30 -29.92 -0.79 -10.28
N ARG A 31 -28.59 -0.86 -10.28
CA ARG A 31 -27.73 0.14 -10.93
C ARG A 31 -27.44 -0.16 -12.41
N ASN A 32 -27.48 -1.42 -12.79
CA ASN A 32 -27.09 -1.82 -14.14
C ASN A 32 -28.05 -2.84 -14.77
N LEU A 33 -29.34 -2.49 -14.73
CA LEU A 33 -30.41 -3.32 -15.26
C LEU A 33 -30.21 -3.67 -16.75
N LYS A 34 -29.67 -2.73 -17.54
CA LYS A 34 -29.39 -2.96 -18.97
C LYS A 34 -28.37 -4.09 -19.17
N LEU A 35 -27.26 -4.05 -18.43
CA LEU A 35 -26.21 -5.09 -18.50
C LEU A 35 -26.76 -6.44 -18.04
N TYR A 36 -27.44 -6.47 -16.91
CA TYR A 36 -28.10 -7.67 -16.38
C TYR A 36 -29.07 -8.29 -17.42
N ASN A 37 -30.01 -7.51 -17.98
CA ASN A 37 -30.96 -7.97 -18.95
C ASN A 37 -30.27 -8.45 -20.25
N SER A 38 -29.19 -7.81 -20.67
CA SER A 38 -28.38 -8.25 -21.82
C SER A 38 -27.80 -9.64 -21.62
N TYR A 39 -27.22 -9.91 -20.45
CA TYR A 39 -26.67 -11.24 -20.14
C TYR A 39 -27.77 -12.29 -19.93
N ALA A 40 -28.86 -11.95 -19.26
CA ALA A 40 -30.00 -12.85 -19.09
C ALA A 40 -30.61 -13.26 -20.45
N LYS A 41 -30.77 -12.31 -21.36
CA LYS A 41 -31.27 -12.58 -22.71
C LYS A 41 -30.33 -13.47 -23.54
N LYS A 42 -29.01 -13.28 -23.40
CA LYS A 42 -28.00 -14.08 -24.11
C LYS A 42 -27.87 -15.51 -23.55
N ASN A 43 -28.30 -15.74 -22.31
CA ASN A 43 -28.15 -17.01 -21.60
C ASN A 43 -29.52 -17.46 -21.03
N PRO A 44 -30.54 -17.75 -21.86
CA PRO A 44 -31.90 -18.02 -21.39
C PRO A 44 -32.03 -19.35 -20.62
N HIS A 45 -31.02 -20.20 -20.68
CA HIS A 45 -30.94 -21.48 -19.97
C HIS A 45 -30.39 -21.34 -18.55
N LEU A 46 -29.87 -20.17 -18.19
CA LEU A 46 -29.36 -19.90 -16.84
C LEU A 46 -30.40 -19.17 -15.97
N ASP A 47 -30.41 -19.48 -14.68
CA ASP A 47 -31.17 -18.64 -13.74
C ASP A 47 -30.54 -17.23 -13.69
N PRO A 48 -31.28 -16.19 -14.07
CA PRO A 48 -30.74 -14.85 -14.16
C PRO A 48 -30.21 -14.31 -12.83
N ARG A 49 -30.61 -14.88 -11.70
CA ARG A 49 -30.08 -14.51 -10.37
C ARG A 49 -28.65 -14.95 -10.15
N TYR A 50 -28.15 -15.94 -10.90
CA TYR A 50 -26.85 -16.58 -10.71
C TYR A 50 -25.99 -16.54 -11.99
N ILE A 51 -26.00 -15.42 -12.69
CA ILE A 51 -25.14 -15.20 -13.84
C ILE A 51 -23.78 -14.68 -13.36
N PHE A 52 -22.72 -15.41 -13.71
CA PHE A 52 -21.32 -15.02 -13.47
C PHE A 52 -20.72 -14.59 -14.81
N ILE A 53 -20.20 -13.35 -14.86
CA ILE A 53 -19.66 -12.74 -16.09
C ILE A 53 -18.14 -12.73 -16.12
N ASN A 54 -17.51 -13.14 -15.03
CA ASN A 54 -16.06 -13.19 -14.92
C ASN A 54 -15.64 -14.18 -13.84
N SER A 55 -14.36 -14.57 -13.83
CA SER A 55 -13.72 -15.26 -12.72
C SER A 55 -13.32 -14.25 -11.67
N GLY A 56 -13.90 -14.34 -10.48
CA GLY A 56 -13.71 -13.31 -9.44
C GLY A 56 -13.24 -13.86 -8.10
N PHE A 57 -13.24 -12.98 -7.10
CA PHE A 57 -12.73 -13.21 -5.76
C PHE A 57 -13.84 -13.10 -4.71
N ASN A 58 -13.59 -13.59 -3.50
CA ASN A 58 -14.43 -13.32 -2.34
C ASN A 58 -13.84 -12.17 -1.51
N LEU A 59 -14.09 -10.93 -1.94
CA LEU A 59 -13.48 -9.72 -1.34
C LEU A 59 -14.52 -8.72 -0.83
N ARG A 60 -15.75 -9.16 -0.57
CA ARG A 60 -16.79 -8.27 -0.02
C ARG A 60 -16.48 -7.93 1.44
N PRO A 61 -16.40 -6.63 1.80
CA PRO A 61 -16.26 -6.24 3.19
C PRO A 61 -17.56 -6.55 3.97
N THR A 62 -17.41 -6.86 5.25
CA THR A 62 -18.53 -6.99 6.18
C THR A 62 -18.94 -5.62 6.74
N ASP A 63 -20.16 -5.52 7.27
CA ASP A 63 -20.65 -4.29 7.90
C ASP A 63 -19.83 -3.92 9.14
N ILE A 64 -19.32 -4.92 9.87
CA ILE A 64 -18.40 -4.71 11.02
C ILE A 64 -17.13 -3.98 10.56
N GLN A 65 -16.52 -4.41 9.45
CA GLN A 65 -15.35 -3.74 8.88
C GLN A 65 -15.68 -2.31 8.45
N GLY A 66 -16.89 -2.10 7.89
CA GLY A 66 -17.39 -0.77 7.54
C GLY A 66 -17.56 0.14 8.77
N ALA A 67 -18.12 -0.36 9.85
CA ALA A 67 -18.29 0.37 11.10
C ALA A 67 -16.95 0.77 11.74
N ILE A 68 -15.98 -0.15 11.77
CA ILE A 68 -14.61 0.12 12.25
C ILE A 68 -13.96 1.21 11.37
N ALA A 69 -14.03 1.06 10.04
CA ALA A 69 -13.44 2.02 9.10
C ALA A 69 -14.05 3.41 9.27
N HIS A 70 -15.39 3.52 9.40
CA HIS A 70 -16.07 4.78 9.64
C HIS A 70 -15.58 5.48 10.91
N ASN A 71 -15.41 4.73 11.99
CA ASN A 71 -14.92 5.28 13.25
C ASN A 71 -13.45 5.73 13.16
N GLN A 72 -12.59 4.96 12.48
CA GLN A 72 -11.19 5.35 12.23
C GLN A 72 -11.08 6.57 11.32
N PHE A 73 -11.98 6.72 10.34
CA PHE A 73 -11.98 7.86 9.43
C PHE A 73 -12.17 9.19 10.16
N LYS A 74 -12.99 9.24 11.20
CA LYS A 74 -13.16 10.44 12.05
C LYS A 74 -11.85 10.92 12.67
N ARG A 75 -10.90 10.02 12.91
CA ARG A 75 -9.60 10.31 13.53
C ARG A 75 -8.49 10.59 12.52
N LEU A 76 -8.75 10.43 11.22
CA LEU A 76 -7.73 10.45 10.16
C LEU A 76 -6.90 11.74 10.18
N ASN A 77 -7.55 12.91 10.26
CA ASN A 77 -6.85 14.19 10.24
C ASN A 77 -5.93 14.37 11.45
N LYS A 78 -6.38 13.99 12.64
CA LYS A 78 -5.58 14.03 13.87
C LYS A 78 -4.36 13.10 13.77
N LEU A 79 -4.58 11.88 13.30
CA LEU A 79 -3.50 10.89 13.11
C LEU A 79 -2.47 11.36 12.09
N LYS A 80 -2.94 11.92 10.98
CA LYS A 80 -2.07 12.47 9.92
C LYS A 80 -1.21 13.62 10.45
N GLN A 81 -1.82 14.57 11.14
CA GLN A 81 -1.12 15.72 11.74
C GLN A 81 -0.06 15.25 12.74
N GLN A 82 -0.41 14.37 13.67
CA GLN A 82 0.49 13.85 14.68
C GLN A 82 1.69 13.11 14.06
N ARG A 83 1.46 12.27 13.05
CA ARG A 83 2.54 11.56 12.35
C ARG A 83 3.49 12.51 11.63
N ASN A 84 2.97 13.55 10.97
CA ASN A 84 3.79 14.59 10.35
C ASN A 84 4.64 15.34 11.40
N GLN A 85 4.04 15.68 12.52
CA GLN A 85 4.73 16.34 13.63
C GLN A 85 5.83 15.45 14.19
N ASN A 86 5.54 14.18 14.50
CA ASN A 86 6.52 13.22 15.01
C ASN A 86 7.69 13.05 14.03
N ARG A 87 7.39 12.91 12.73
CA ARG A 87 8.42 12.85 11.69
C ARG A 87 9.35 14.05 11.72
N ASN A 88 8.76 15.25 11.71
CA ASN A 88 9.54 16.49 11.68
C ASN A 88 10.39 16.65 12.96
N THR A 89 9.84 16.32 14.12
CA THR A 89 10.56 16.34 15.39
C THR A 89 11.76 15.39 15.38
N ILE A 90 11.58 14.15 14.95
CA ILE A 90 12.68 13.16 14.87
C ILE A 90 13.78 13.65 13.93
N ILE A 91 13.41 14.12 12.72
CA ILE A 91 14.39 14.61 11.73
C ILE A 91 15.13 15.83 12.26
N SER A 92 14.43 16.79 12.84
CA SER A 92 15.02 17.99 13.42
C SER A 92 16.00 17.64 14.54
N TYR A 93 15.61 16.73 15.44
CA TYR A 93 16.44 16.29 16.55
C TYR A 93 17.72 15.59 16.07
N LEU A 94 17.60 14.72 15.07
CA LEU A 94 18.78 14.07 14.48
C LEU A 94 19.73 15.07 13.82
N LYS A 95 19.18 16.02 13.05
CA LYS A 95 19.98 17.04 12.35
C LYS A 95 20.65 18.06 13.28
N SER A 96 20.06 18.33 14.44
CA SER A 96 20.65 19.25 15.44
C SER A 96 21.74 18.61 16.29
N SER A 97 21.91 17.30 16.23
CA SER A 97 22.93 16.59 16.99
C SER A 97 24.34 16.98 16.53
N LYS A 98 25.25 17.20 17.47
CA LYS A 98 26.68 17.39 17.18
C LYS A 98 27.34 16.21 16.46
N LEU A 99 26.71 15.02 16.54
CA LEU A 99 27.14 13.80 15.84
C LEU A 99 26.59 13.71 14.41
N TRP A 100 25.77 14.66 13.98
CA TRP A 100 25.21 14.67 12.65
C TRP A 100 26.31 14.92 11.59
N LYS A 101 26.46 13.95 10.68
CA LYS A 101 27.41 14.00 9.55
C LYS A 101 26.75 13.55 8.24
N ASN A 102 25.47 13.86 8.07
CA ASN A 102 24.63 13.43 6.92
C ASN A 102 24.61 11.89 6.73
N GLN A 103 24.68 11.13 7.82
CA GLN A 103 24.68 9.68 7.79
C GLN A 103 23.32 9.07 7.41
N PHE A 104 22.26 9.87 7.44
CA PHE A 104 20.90 9.48 7.05
C PHE A 104 20.35 10.40 5.98
N LYS A 105 19.65 9.83 5.01
CA LYS A 105 18.84 10.56 4.03
C LYS A 105 17.38 10.33 4.35
N PHE A 106 16.57 11.38 4.25
CA PHE A 106 15.12 11.35 4.44
C PHE A 106 14.43 11.69 3.14
N ILE A 107 13.24 11.11 2.93
CA ILE A 107 12.43 11.44 1.76
C ILE A 107 11.95 12.89 1.87
N GLU A 108 12.25 13.68 0.87
CA GLU A 108 11.70 15.02 0.72
C GLU A 108 10.29 14.93 0.12
N VAL A 109 9.38 15.71 0.70
CA VAL A 109 7.99 15.76 0.28
C VAL A 109 7.77 17.01 -0.57
N PRO A 110 7.30 16.87 -1.83
CA PRO A 110 6.92 18.02 -2.63
C PRO A 110 5.89 18.90 -1.90
N LYS A 111 6.03 20.24 -1.99
CA LYS A 111 5.18 21.21 -1.25
C LYS A 111 3.67 21.00 -1.41
N LYS A 112 3.24 20.45 -2.54
CA LYS A 112 1.82 20.17 -2.84
C LYS A 112 1.28 18.88 -2.22
N ILE A 113 2.13 18.06 -1.61
CA ILE A 113 1.76 16.76 -1.07
C ILE A 113 1.80 16.82 0.46
N ASN A 114 0.72 16.38 1.08
CA ASN A 114 0.64 16.21 2.53
C ASN A 114 0.37 14.74 2.86
N PRO A 115 1.41 13.90 2.99
CA PRO A 115 1.26 12.47 3.17
C PRO A 115 0.80 12.10 4.57
N SER A 116 0.16 10.94 4.69
CA SER A 116 -0.10 10.29 5.96
C SER A 116 0.96 9.20 6.19
N TRP A 117 2.04 9.57 6.85
CA TRP A 117 3.16 8.67 7.09
C TRP A 117 2.76 7.46 7.93
N MET A 118 3.02 6.26 7.42
CA MET A 118 2.89 5.02 8.19
C MET A 118 4.10 4.82 9.13
N GLY A 119 5.28 5.19 8.65
CA GLY A 119 6.55 5.19 9.35
C GLY A 119 7.50 6.21 8.74
N LEU A 120 8.64 6.44 9.37
CA LEU A 120 9.72 7.27 8.85
C LEU A 120 10.67 6.42 8.03
N PRO A 121 10.67 6.53 6.69
CA PRO A 121 11.67 5.88 5.86
C PRO A 121 13.01 6.61 5.98
N ILE A 122 14.05 5.85 6.20
CA ILE A 122 15.43 6.33 6.38
C ILE A 122 16.33 5.52 5.46
N LEU A 123 17.21 6.19 4.71
CA LEU A 123 18.30 5.55 4.00
C LEU A 123 19.62 5.91 4.67
N LEU A 124 20.44 4.91 4.93
CA LEU A 124 21.83 5.13 5.35
C LEU A 124 22.65 5.70 4.18
N ASP A 125 23.65 6.49 4.48
CA ASP A 125 24.65 6.87 3.50
C ASP A 125 25.42 5.63 3.01
N LYS A 126 25.78 5.60 1.72
CA LYS A 126 26.41 4.44 1.04
C LYS A 126 27.64 3.90 1.75
N LYS A 127 28.42 4.78 2.41
CA LYS A 127 29.59 4.39 3.21
C LYS A 127 29.29 3.49 4.40
N PHE A 128 28.00 3.38 4.79
CA PHE A 128 27.56 2.56 5.93
C PHE A 128 26.83 1.28 5.53
N VAL A 129 26.83 0.89 4.24
CA VAL A 129 26.10 -0.29 3.74
C VAL A 129 26.43 -1.54 4.56
N ASN A 130 27.70 -1.80 4.83
CA ASN A 130 28.15 -2.97 5.60
C ASN A 130 27.85 -2.85 7.11
N LYS A 131 27.38 -1.70 7.58
CA LYS A 131 27.03 -1.45 8.99
C LYS A 131 25.52 -1.45 9.25
N LYS A 132 24.70 -1.55 8.21
CA LYS A 132 23.23 -1.51 8.31
C LYS A 132 22.70 -2.51 9.33
N GLN A 133 23.08 -3.79 9.19
CA GLN A 133 22.58 -4.82 10.10
C GLN A 133 22.99 -4.59 11.55
N LYS A 134 24.25 -4.16 11.77
CA LYS A 134 24.72 -3.81 13.11
C LYS A 134 23.93 -2.64 13.71
N PHE A 135 23.58 -1.65 12.89
CA PHE A 135 22.78 -0.51 13.31
C PHE A 135 21.33 -0.91 13.64
N ILE A 136 20.69 -1.75 12.80
CA ILE A 136 19.36 -2.29 13.06
C ILE A 136 19.33 -3.08 14.37
N ASN A 137 20.31 -3.96 14.59
CA ASN A 137 20.42 -4.72 15.83
C ASN A 137 20.63 -3.82 17.07
N PHE A 138 21.32 -2.69 16.91
CA PHE A 138 21.45 -1.68 17.97
C PHE A 138 20.10 -1.02 18.26
N LEU A 139 19.33 -0.60 17.26
CA LEU A 139 18.01 -0.01 17.43
C LEU A 139 17.05 -0.99 18.14
N ASP A 140 17.10 -2.27 17.78
CA ASP A 140 16.28 -3.31 18.40
C ASP A 140 16.63 -3.48 19.90
N LYS A 141 17.91 -3.49 20.24
CA LYS A 141 18.36 -3.46 21.66
C LYS A 141 17.84 -2.24 22.43
N MET A 142 17.71 -1.11 21.75
CA MET A 142 17.14 0.12 22.29
C MET A 142 15.60 0.14 22.28
N LYS A 143 14.94 -0.98 21.95
CA LYS A 143 13.48 -1.11 21.84
C LYS A 143 12.86 -0.21 20.77
N ILE A 144 13.62 0.12 19.73
CA ILE A 144 13.15 0.85 18.55
C ILE A 144 12.92 -0.16 17.44
N GLU A 145 11.65 -0.51 17.20
CA GLU A 145 11.27 -1.44 16.14
C GLU A 145 11.63 -0.86 14.77
N THR A 146 12.26 -1.68 13.96
CA THR A 146 12.58 -1.35 12.56
C THR A 146 11.89 -2.32 11.60
N ARG A 147 11.63 -1.84 10.39
CA ARG A 147 11.13 -2.68 9.28
C ARG A 147 11.89 -2.37 8.00
N PRO A 148 12.07 -3.34 7.10
CA PRO A 148 12.55 -3.03 5.76
C PRO A 148 11.55 -2.12 5.03
N ILE A 149 12.02 -1.35 4.05
CA ILE A 149 11.13 -0.61 3.16
C ILE A 149 10.49 -1.62 2.20
N ILE A 150 9.42 -2.23 2.65
CA ILE A 150 8.63 -3.30 2.02
C ILE A 150 9.53 -4.33 1.32
N SER A 151 9.39 -4.52 0.01
CA SER A 151 10.11 -5.57 -0.73
C SER A 151 11.50 -5.15 -1.23
N GLY A 152 11.90 -3.88 -1.09
CA GLY A 152 13.13 -3.40 -1.70
C GLY A 152 13.08 -3.53 -3.23
N ASN A 153 14.08 -4.20 -3.83
CA ASN A 153 14.09 -4.50 -5.24
C ASN A 153 13.34 -5.80 -5.54
N PHE A 154 12.14 -5.70 -6.10
CA PHE A 154 11.28 -6.84 -6.39
C PHE A 154 11.93 -7.87 -7.33
N LEU A 155 12.86 -7.43 -8.21
CA LEU A 155 13.57 -8.36 -9.11
C LEU A 155 14.45 -9.39 -8.38
N ASN A 156 14.81 -9.12 -7.12
CA ASN A 156 15.56 -10.08 -6.29
C ASN A 156 14.68 -11.17 -5.67
N HIS A 157 13.37 -11.07 -5.82
CA HIS A 157 12.45 -12.07 -5.28
C HIS A 157 12.19 -13.22 -6.25
N PRO A 158 11.98 -14.44 -5.76
CA PRO A 158 11.67 -15.60 -6.62
C PRO A 158 10.47 -15.37 -7.56
N ALA A 159 9.47 -14.59 -7.11
CA ALA A 159 8.30 -14.23 -7.90
C ALA A 159 8.65 -13.50 -9.20
N ALA A 160 9.74 -12.74 -9.24
CA ALA A 160 10.16 -12.04 -10.46
C ALA A 160 10.43 -13.02 -11.62
N LYS A 161 11.01 -14.17 -11.32
CA LYS A 161 11.24 -15.25 -12.31
C LYS A 161 9.92 -15.85 -12.79
N LEU A 162 8.99 -16.08 -11.86
CA LEU A 162 7.67 -16.64 -12.17
C LEU A 162 6.91 -15.76 -13.18
N TYR A 163 7.00 -14.44 -13.03
CA TYR A 163 6.38 -13.47 -13.93
C TYR A 163 7.27 -13.00 -15.08
N LYS A 164 8.45 -13.64 -15.28
CA LYS A 164 9.42 -13.28 -16.33
C LYS A 164 9.83 -11.81 -16.31
N LEU A 165 9.93 -11.23 -15.11
CA LEU A 165 10.31 -9.82 -14.90
C LEU A 165 11.83 -9.66 -14.76
N ASP A 166 12.59 -10.75 -14.64
CA ASP A 166 14.03 -10.80 -14.43
C ASP A 166 14.86 -10.52 -15.69
N ASN A 167 14.34 -9.67 -16.57
CA ASN A 167 15.04 -9.25 -17.76
C ASN A 167 16.31 -8.45 -17.39
N LYS A 168 17.48 -8.97 -17.76
CA LYS A 168 18.81 -8.38 -17.48
C LYS A 168 18.97 -6.94 -17.98
N LYS A 169 18.10 -6.45 -18.87
CA LYS A 169 18.08 -5.07 -19.36
C LYS A 169 17.52 -4.05 -18.36
N ASN A 170 16.78 -4.51 -17.36
CA ASN A 170 16.14 -3.63 -16.39
C ASN A 170 16.99 -3.55 -15.11
N VAL A 171 17.82 -2.51 -15.02
CA VAL A 171 18.56 -2.22 -13.79
C VAL A 171 17.78 -1.15 -13.01
N PHE A 172 17.29 -1.52 -11.83
CA PHE A 172 16.57 -0.61 -10.92
C PHE A 172 17.48 -0.21 -9.76
N GLU A 173 18.44 0.67 -10.06
CA GLU A 173 19.47 1.10 -9.09
C GLU A 173 18.86 1.70 -7.82
N ASN A 174 17.84 2.55 -7.94
CA ASN A 174 17.16 3.15 -6.80
C ASN A 174 16.46 2.10 -5.91
N ALA A 175 15.82 1.09 -6.51
CA ALA A 175 15.19 0.01 -5.76
C ALA A 175 16.25 -0.83 -5.02
N GLN A 176 17.40 -1.07 -5.65
CA GLN A 176 18.52 -1.78 -5.05
C GLN A 176 19.14 -0.95 -3.91
N GLU A 177 19.29 0.34 -4.07
CA GLU A 177 19.76 1.25 -3.02
C GLU A 177 18.82 1.24 -1.81
N ILE A 178 17.51 1.31 -2.04
CA ILE A 178 16.50 1.19 -0.98
C ILE A 178 16.61 -0.16 -0.27
N GLN A 179 16.77 -1.25 -0.97
CA GLN A 179 16.94 -2.58 -0.37
C GLN A 179 18.19 -2.64 0.52
N ASN A 180 19.30 -2.12 0.03
CA ASN A 180 20.59 -2.23 0.71
C ASN A 180 20.72 -1.28 1.91
N LEU A 181 20.16 -0.07 1.82
CA LEU A 181 20.38 1.02 2.77
C LEU A 181 19.13 1.44 3.53
N GLY A 182 17.93 1.09 3.01
CA GLY A 182 16.65 1.57 3.54
C GLY A 182 16.13 0.75 4.71
N PHE A 183 15.49 1.44 5.66
CA PHE A 183 14.67 0.86 6.72
C PHE A 183 13.62 1.87 7.18
N LEU A 184 12.60 1.40 7.90
CA LEU A 184 11.53 2.21 8.49
C LEU A 184 11.61 2.15 10.00
N ILE A 185 11.29 3.26 10.67
CA ILE A 185 10.92 3.28 12.08
C ILE A 185 9.50 3.78 12.28
N GLY A 186 8.86 3.41 13.39
CA GLY A 186 7.48 3.78 13.68
C GLY A 186 7.29 5.28 13.90
N LEU A 187 6.12 5.80 13.53
CA LEU A 187 5.63 7.14 13.85
C LEU A 187 4.35 7.01 14.66
N HIS A 188 4.47 6.48 15.88
CA HIS A 188 3.31 6.22 16.73
C HIS A 188 2.62 7.52 17.15
N THR A 189 1.29 7.41 17.36
CA THR A 189 0.39 8.53 17.70
C THR A 189 -0.29 8.27 19.04
N LYS A 190 0.51 7.89 20.04
CA LYS A 190 -0.01 7.76 21.41
C LYS A 190 -0.40 9.11 21.98
#